data_a941801ce4dbbdf7e6701704b44c836f
#
_entry.id   a941801ce4dbbdf7e6701704b44c836f
#
_cell.length_a   1.000
_cell.length_b   1.000
_cell.length_c   1.000
_cell.angle_alpha   90.00
_cell.angle_beta   90.00
_cell.angle_gamma   90.00
#
_symmetry.space_group_name_H-M   'P 1'
#
loop_
_entity.id
_entity.type
_entity.pdbx_description
1 polymer ?
#
loop_
_entity_poly.entity_id
_entity_poly.type
_entity_poly.pdbx_seq_one_letter_code
_entity_poly.pdbx_strand_id
1 'polypeptide(L)'
;MFNFLKNIFFNYQKNVPNIFSSKYEEYLLKQYGSADKMNNNITLLVIADTHGTLDEDEFKQYIANKQYDVCIMLGDHYNRDIDIILKYVNKSKLYGIKGNHDYDYLSDYGIPNINGNIIEINGVKILGMEGSFKYKPVDFPSFTQDDGINFLESKPKVDILVTHDKKFDCEKLKDPAHQGLIGITNYIFKNKIPVHIHGHIHEPYTKKMINGTTEYSIFGYGIIKIDNSL
;
A
#
# COMPACT_ATOMS: atom_id res chain seq x y z
N MET A 1 -14.47 -18.81 10.93
CA MET A 1 -13.42 -18.05 10.23
C MET A 1 -12.10 -18.09 10.99
N PHE A 2 -12.03 -17.65 12.24
CA PHE A 2 -10.78 -17.64 13.06
C PHE A 2 -10.11 -19.01 13.22
N ASN A 3 -10.88 -20.09 13.42
CA ASN A 3 -10.32 -21.45 13.56
C ASN A 3 -9.78 -22.03 12.24
N PHE A 4 -10.29 -21.61 11.10
CA PHE A 4 -9.78 -22.03 9.79
C PHE A 4 -8.40 -21.38 9.53
N LEU A 5 -8.26 -20.09 9.82
CA LEU A 5 -6.98 -19.37 9.70
C LEU A 5 -5.95 -19.89 10.73
N LYS A 6 -6.35 -20.15 11.99
CA LYS A 6 -5.46 -20.78 12.99
C LYS A 6 -4.99 -22.17 12.54
N ASN A 7 -5.83 -23.00 11.99
CA ASN A 7 -5.44 -24.32 11.46
C ASN A 7 -4.53 -24.20 10.23
N ILE A 8 -4.72 -23.19 9.41
CA ILE A 8 -3.79 -22.87 8.32
C ILE A 8 -2.41 -22.46 8.90
N PHE A 9 -2.36 -21.59 9.90
CA PHE A 9 -1.10 -21.10 10.48
C PHE A 9 -0.35 -22.13 11.33
N PHE A 10 -1.01 -22.95 12.12
CA PHE A 10 -0.36 -23.95 12.99
C PHE A 10 0.19 -25.15 12.24
N ASN A 11 -0.37 -25.52 11.10
CA ASN A 11 0.19 -26.57 10.22
C ASN A 11 1.30 -26.07 9.29
N TYR A 12 1.62 -24.78 9.33
CA TYR A 12 2.48 -24.10 8.35
C TYR A 12 3.98 -24.26 8.56
N GLN A 13 4.44 -24.73 9.71
CA GLN A 13 5.89 -24.87 9.98
C GLN A 13 6.56 -26.05 9.27
N LYS A 14 5.83 -26.88 8.54
CA LYS A 14 6.37 -28.06 7.85
C LYS A 14 5.77 -28.24 6.45
N ASN A 15 6.38 -27.67 5.44
CA ASN A 15 6.15 -27.97 4.01
C ASN A 15 4.81 -27.51 3.40
N VAL A 16 4.71 -26.29 2.89
CA VAL A 16 3.56 -25.87 2.06
C VAL A 16 4.03 -25.31 0.72
N PRO A 17 3.56 -25.90 -0.41
CA PRO A 17 3.83 -25.41 -1.75
C PRO A 17 2.99 -24.18 -2.13
N ASN A 18 3.40 -23.45 -3.17
CA ASN A 18 2.84 -22.26 -3.82
C ASN A 18 1.31 -22.22 -4.09
N ILE A 19 0.59 -23.26 -3.71
CA ILE A 19 -0.84 -23.43 -3.95
C ILE A 19 -1.72 -22.58 -3.00
N PHE A 20 -1.17 -22.00 -1.93
CA PHE A 20 -1.97 -21.43 -0.85
C PHE A 20 -2.41 -19.98 -1.03
N SER A 21 -1.60 -19.08 -1.61
CA SER A 21 -2.06 -17.71 -1.89
C SER A 21 -3.19 -17.71 -2.90
N SER A 22 -3.04 -18.47 -3.99
CA SER A 22 -4.07 -18.57 -5.02
C SER A 22 -5.36 -19.17 -4.47
N LYS A 23 -5.28 -20.25 -3.67
CA LYS A 23 -6.47 -20.87 -3.05
C LYS A 23 -7.14 -19.97 -2.01
N TYR A 24 -6.37 -19.19 -1.27
CA TYR A 24 -6.93 -18.25 -0.32
C TYR A 24 -7.65 -17.11 -1.05
N GLU A 25 -7.03 -16.53 -2.04
CA GLU A 25 -7.66 -15.52 -2.89
C GLU A 25 -8.87 -16.07 -3.65
N GLU A 26 -8.81 -17.30 -4.17
CA GLU A 26 -9.96 -17.98 -4.78
C GLU A 26 -11.13 -18.17 -3.80
N TYR A 27 -10.84 -18.54 -2.55
CA TYR A 27 -11.85 -18.63 -1.50
C TYR A 27 -12.48 -17.26 -1.24
N LEU A 28 -11.69 -16.22 -1.10
CA LEU A 28 -12.20 -14.85 -0.89
C LEU A 28 -13.00 -14.35 -2.10
N LEU A 29 -12.54 -14.65 -3.32
CA LEU A 29 -13.30 -14.32 -4.54
C LEU A 29 -14.66 -14.98 -4.57
N LYS A 30 -14.76 -16.25 -4.20
CA LYS A 30 -16.05 -16.98 -4.10
C LYS A 30 -16.96 -16.37 -3.04
N GLN A 31 -16.40 -15.89 -1.93
CA GLN A 31 -17.14 -15.32 -0.83
C GLN A 31 -17.64 -13.90 -1.10
N TYR A 32 -16.81 -13.04 -1.70
CA TYR A 32 -17.04 -11.60 -1.81
C TYR A 32 -17.30 -11.12 -3.25
N GLY A 33 -16.89 -11.89 -4.25
CA GLY A 33 -17.00 -11.51 -5.66
C GLY A 33 -15.92 -10.57 -6.14
N SER A 34 -16.11 -10.03 -7.33
CA SER A 34 -15.15 -9.15 -8.01
C SER A 34 -15.09 -7.78 -7.35
N ALA A 35 -13.97 -7.09 -7.59
CA ALA A 35 -13.79 -5.69 -7.23
C ALA A 35 -14.83 -4.79 -7.93
N ASP A 36 -15.15 -3.68 -7.30
CA ASP A 36 -15.98 -2.66 -7.92
C ASP A 36 -15.19 -1.92 -9.02
N LYS A 37 -15.90 -1.17 -9.84
CA LYS A 37 -15.26 -0.25 -10.80
C LYS A 37 -15.04 1.11 -10.15
N MET A 38 -14.04 1.82 -10.64
CA MET A 38 -13.87 3.23 -10.32
C MET A 38 -15.03 4.04 -10.93
N ASN A 39 -15.56 4.97 -10.13
CA ASN A 39 -16.63 5.87 -10.60
C ASN A 39 -16.08 7.23 -11.05
N ASN A 40 -14.95 7.63 -10.52
CA ASN A 40 -14.32 8.93 -10.76
C ASN A 40 -12.87 8.77 -11.21
N ASN A 41 -12.41 9.74 -12.00
CA ASN A 41 -11.04 9.79 -12.46
C ASN A 41 -10.15 10.49 -11.42
N ILE A 42 -8.93 10.02 -11.26
CA ILE A 42 -7.93 10.66 -10.42
C ILE A 42 -6.52 10.42 -10.97
N THR A 43 -5.67 11.42 -10.84
CA THR A 43 -4.24 11.29 -11.14
C THR A 43 -3.44 11.47 -9.87
N LEU A 44 -2.66 10.45 -9.51
CA LEU A 44 -1.81 10.46 -8.32
C LEU A 44 -0.34 10.59 -8.74
N LEU A 45 0.41 11.45 -8.05
CA LEU A 45 1.86 11.32 -7.94
C LEU A 45 2.12 10.45 -6.71
N VAL A 46 2.81 9.33 -6.87
CA VAL A 46 3.13 8.42 -5.78
C VAL A 46 4.63 8.32 -5.64
N ILE A 47 5.13 8.39 -4.39
CA ILE A 47 6.56 8.33 -4.07
C ILE A 47 6.75 7.30 -2.97
N ALA A 48 7.67 6.34 -3.16
CA ALA A 48 7.93 5.25 -2.22
C ALA A 48 9.41 4.85 -2.22
N ASP A 49 9.92 4.43 -1.06
CA ASP A 49 11.20 3.72 -0.93
C ASP A 49 12.38 4.46 -1.57
N THR A 50 12.51 5.76 -1.34
CA THR A 50 13.59 6.57 -1.92
C THR A 50 14.93 6.36 -1.21
N HIS A 51 14.93 5.97 0.07
CA HIS A 51 16.09 5.55 0.86
C HIS A 51 17.34 6.45 0.74
N GLY A 52 17.17 7.76 0.56
CA GLY A 52 18.27 8.72 0.41
C GLY A 52 18.87 8.79 -1.00
N THR A 53 18.27 8.12 -1.97
CA THR A 53 18.82 8.00 -3.33
C THR A 53 18.10 8.85 -4.38
N LEU A 54 17.13 9.66 -3.98
CA LEU A 54 16.39 10.50 -4.93
C LEU A 54 17.33 11.50 -5.63
N ASP A 55 17.41 11.41 -6.96
CA ASP A 55 18.12 12.39 -7.75
C ASP A 55 17.26 13.64 -7.96
N GLU A 56 17.78 14.79 -7.52
CA GLU A 56 17.03 16.06 -7.54
C GLU A 56 16.74 16.54 -8.96
N ASP A 57 17.70 16.43 -9.86
CA ASP A 57 17.55 16.94 -11.24
C ASP A 57 16.60 16.04 -12.05
N GLU A 58 16.73 14.72 -11.90
CA GLU A 58 15.83 13.76 -12.53
C GLU A 58 14.39 13.94 -12.02
N PHE A 59 14.20 14.04 -10.70
CA PHE A 59 12.88 14.22 -10.10
C PHE A 59 12.25 15.53 -10.54
N LYS A 60 12.99 16.65 -10.49
CA LYS A 60 12.54 17.95 -10.97
C LYS A 60 12.10 17.90 -12.43
N GLN A 61 12.91 17.30 -13.30
CA GLN A 61 12.61 17.16 -14.72
C GLN A 61 11.37 16.29 -14.94
N TYR A 62 11.25 15.19 -14.18
CA TYR A 62 10.11 14.29 -14.28
C TYR A 62 8.79 14.97 -13.96
N ILE A 63 8.71 15.76 -12.88
CA ILE A 63 7.45 16.37 -12.45
C ILE A 63 7.12 17.71 -13.09
N ALA A 64 8.10 18.38 -13.74
CA ALA A 64 7.97 19.76 -14.24
C ALA A 64 6.72 20.03 -15.09
N ASN A 65 6.28 19.05 -15.88
CA ASN A 65 5.11 19.16 -16.75
C ASN A 65 4.01 18.14 -16.41
N LYS A 66 4.04 17.56 -15.19
CA LYS A 66 3.04 16.58 -14.77
C LYS A 66 1.92 17.27 -14.00
N GLN A 67 0.70 16.95 -14.37
CA GLN A 67 -0.48 17.34 -13.61
C GLN A 67 -0.92 16.14 -12.76
N TYR A 68 -1.21 16.40 -11.49
CA TYR A 68 -1.75 15.41 -10.55
C TYR A 68 -2.75 16.09 -9.60
N ASP A 69 -3.70 15.33 -9.13
CA ASP A 69 -4.72 15.79 -8.20
C ASP A 69 -4.19 15.72 -6.76
N VAL A 70 -3.43 14.69 -6.44
CA VAL A 70 -2.86 14.41 -5.12
C VAL A 70 -1.47 13.79 -5.25
N CYS A 71 -0.59 14.09 -4.29
CA CYS A 71 0.69 13.41 -4.09
C CYS A 71 0.63 12.59 -2.81
N ILE A 72 1.04 11.31 -2.87
CA ILE A 72 1.07 10.42 -1.71
C ILE A 72 2.47 9.83 -1.55
N MET A 73 3.08 10.08 -0.39
CA MET A 73 4.32 9.44 0.04
C MET A 73 3.96 8.15 0.79
N LEU A 74 4.52 7.02 0.32
CA LEU A 74 4.23 5.69 0.87
C LEU A 74 5.26 5.21 1.91
N GLY A 75 6.21 6.08 2.28
CA GLY A 75 7.21 5.79 3.31
C GLY A 75 8.56 5.36 2.78
N ASP A 76 9.47 5.12 3.74
CA ASP A 76 10.89 4.80 3.57
C ASP A 76 11.66 5.93 2.85
N HIS A 77 11.54 7.14 3.45
CA HIS A 77 12.19 8.35 2.97
C HIS A 77 13.21 8.89 3.98
N TYR A 78 14.38 9.30 3.50
CA TYR A 78 15.35 10.04 4.31
C TYR A 78 15.12 11.55 4.18
N ASN A 79 15.53 12.33 5.19
CA ASN A 79 15.33 13.77 5.25
C ASN A 79 15.78 14.49 3.97
N ARG A 80 16.92 14.08 3.40
CA ARG A 80 17.41 14.62 2.13
C ARG A 80 16.38 14.50 0.99
N ASP A 81 15.73 13.35 0.89
CA ASP A 81 14.76 13.11 -0.18
C ASP A 81 13.48 13.91 0.07
N ILE A 82 13.06 14.01 1.34
CA ILE A 82 11.90 14.81 1.74
C ILE A 82 12.14 16.30 1.41
N ASP A 83 13.34 16.81 1.68
CA ASP A 83 13.72 18.17 1.33
C ASP A 83 13.64 18.42 -0.19
N ILE A 84 14.08 17.45 -1.00
CA ILE A 84 13.95 17.50 -2.46
C ILE A 84 12.47 17.48 -2.88
N ILE A 85 11.69 16.54 -2.36
CA ILE A 85 10.26 16.42 -2.69
C ILE A 85 9.54 17.74 -2.40
N LEU A 86 9.76 18.33 -1.23
CA LEU A 86 9.09 19.56 -0.80
C LEU A 86 9.46 20.80 -1.61
N LYS A 87 10.60 20.81 -2.32
CA LYS A 87 10.96 21.91 -3.25
C LYS A 87 10.05 21.92 -4.49
N TYR A 88 9.57 20.77 -4.94
CA TYR A 88 8.94 20.64 -6.26
C TYR A 88 7.50 20.18 -6.21
N VAL A 89 7.06 19.55 -5.11
CA VAL A 89 5.69 19.06 -4.95
C VAL A 89 4.83 20.14 -4.28
N ASN A 90 3.61 20.32 -4.76
CA ASN A 90 2.65 21.22 -4.12
C ASN A 90 2.22 20.66 -2.76
N LYS A 91 2.67 21.30 -1.67
CA LYS A 91 2.40 20.88 -0.30
C LYS A 91 0.91 20.80 0.04
N SER A 92 0.05 21.59 -0.59
CA SER A 92 -1.40 21.53 -0.36
C SER A 92 -2.06 20.27 -0.93
N LYS A 93 -1.36 19.54 -1.78
CA LYS A 93 -1.81 18.25 -2.37
C LYS A 93 -1.06 17.07 -1.80
N LEU A 94 -0.18 17.28 -0.81
CA LEU A 94 0.73 16.25 -0.29
C LEU A 94 0.17 15.60 0.96
N TYR A 95 0.18 14.27 0.97
CA TYR A 95 -0.17 13.40 2.09
C TYR A 95 0.86 12.28 2.21
N GLY A 96 0.92 11.60 3.34
CA GLY A 96 1.85 10.51 3.50
C GLY A 96 1.45 9.48 4.53
N ILE A 97 2.14 8.36 4.46
CA ILE A 97 2.21 7.31 5.49
C ILE A 97 3.68 6.97 5.75
N LYS A 98 3.97 6.35 6.88
CA LYS A 98 5.33 5.89 7.19
C LYS A 98 5.58 4.49 6.62
N GLY A 99 6.81 4.25 6.19
CA GLY A 99 7.32 2.90 5.96
C GLY A 99 7.92 2.30 7.23
N ASN A 100 8.53 1.13 7.10
CA ASN A 100 9.13 0.44 8.26
C ASN A 100 10.54 0.95 8.63
N HIS A 101 11.12 1.81 7.83
CA HIS A 101 12.42 2.46 8.12
C HIS A 101 12.27 3.92 8.53
N ASP A 102 11.04 4.43 8.63
CA ASP A 102 10.79 5.83 8.92
C ASP A 102 10.71 6.14 10.42
N TYR A 103 11.23 7.32 10.77
CA TYR A 103 10.88 8.05 11.97
C TYR A 103 9.57 8.83 11.76
N ASP A 104 9.25 9.80 12.63
CA ASP A 104 8.02 10.58 12.51
C ASP A 104 8.19 11.81 11.60
N TYR A 105 8.76 11.61 10.41
CA TYR A 105 9.00 12.65 9.42
C TYR A 105 7.74 13.42 9.03
N LEU A 106 6.59 12.77 9.04
CA LEU A 106 5.32 13.41 8.66
C LEU A 106 5.01 14.58 9.58
N SER A 107 5.19 14.40 10.91
CA SER A 107 5.04 15.46 11.90
C SER A 107 6.10 16.54 11.73
N ASP A 108 7.37 16.14 11.57
CA ASP A 108 8.51 17.06 11.50
C ASP A 108 8.41 18.02 10.31
N TYR A 109 7.91 17.54 9.17
CA TYR A 109 7.72 18.32 7.95
C TYR A 109 6.31 18.89 7.79
N GLY A 110 5.39 18.63 8.73
CA GLY A 110 4.01 19.07 8.68
C GLY A 110 3.26 18.49 7.48
N ILE A 111 3.49 17.21 7.17
CA ILE A 111 2.81 16.46 6.11
C ILE A 111 1.61 15.72 6.75
N PRO A 112 0.38 15.90 6.26
CA PRO A 112 -0.77 15.20 6.80
C PRO A 112 -0.62 13.66 6.71
N ASN A 113 -0.68 12.99 7.87
CA ASN A 113 -0.63 11.54 7.98
C ASN A 113 -2.01 10.94 7.71
N ILE A 114 -2.10 10.06 6.71
CA ILE A 114 -3.35 9.36 6.35
C ILE A 114 -3.40 7.91 6.87
N ASN A 115 -2.50 7.51 7.77
CA ASN A 115 -2.58 6.19 8.41
C ASN A 115 -3.89 6.00 9.16
N GLY A 116 -4.72 5.06 8.74
CA GLY A 116 -6.05 4.79 9.31
C GLY A 116 -7.10 5.87 9.04
N ASN A 117 -6.75 6.92 8.29
CA ASN A 117 -7.60 8.04 7.92
C ASN A 117 -7.97 8.00 6.44
N ILE A 118 -9.17 8.50 6.14
CA ILE A 118 -9.65 8.63 4.76
C ILE A 118 -9.55 10.08 4.33
N ILE A 119 -8.96 10.29 3.15
CA ILE A 119 -9.07 11.54 2.42
C ILE A 119 -9.99 11.36 1.22
N GLU A 120 -10.66 12.44 0.80
CA GLU A 120 -11.50 12.44 -0.39
C GLU A 120 -11.02 13.51 -1.36
N ILE A 121 -10.62 13.09 -2.56
CA ILE A 121 -10.10 13.95 -3.62
C ILE A 121 -10.93 13.70 -4.89
N ASN A 122 -11.57 14.74 -5.42
CA ASN A 122 -12.43 14.62 -6.62
C ASN A 122 -13.51 13.54 -6.50
N GLY A 123 -14.04 13.30 -5.28
CA GLY A 123 -15.01 12.26 -5.00
C GLY A 123 -14.43 10.84 -4.94
N VAL A 124 -13.10 10.69 -4.94
CA VAL A 124 -12.38 9.42 -4.73
C VAL A 124 -11.91 9.34 -3.29
N LYS A 125 -12.30 8.28 -2.58
CA LYS A 125 -11.91 7.99 -1.19
C LYS A 125 -10.64 7.16 -1.16
N ILE A 126 -9.63 7.64 -0.43
CA ILE A 126 -8.32 7.01 -0.30
C ILE A 126 -8.05 6.75 1.18
N LEU A 127 -7.74 5.51 1.53
CA LEU A 127 -7.34 5.10 2.89
C LEU A 127 -5.86 4.75 2.90
N GLY A 128 -5.12 5.22 3.93
CA GLY A 128 -3.72 4.86 4.17
C GLY A 128 -3.52 3.78 5.25
N MET A 129 -2.49 2.95 5.08
CA MET A 129 -1.96 2.07 6.13
C MET A 129 -0.43 2.06 6.08
N GLU A 130 0.19 2.54 7.15
CA GLU A 130 1.65 2.63 7.29
C GLU A 130 2.32 1.30 7.66
N GLY A 131 3.66 1.25 7.59
CA GLY A 131 4.48 0.17 8.11
C GLY A 131 4.37 -1.14 7.35
N SER A 132 5.06 -2.18 7.87
CA SER A 132 5.10 -3.49 7.25
C SER A 132 4.74 -4.61 8.22
N PHE A 133 4.75 -5.85 7.75
CA PHE A 133 4.69 -7.02 8.62
C PHE A 133 5.82 -6.99 9.64
N LYS A 134 5.52 -7.31 10.90
CA LYS A 134 6.50 -7.36 12.00
C LYS A 134 7.36 -8.61 11.92
N TYR A 135 8.43 -8.54 11.16
CA TYR A 135 9.33 -9.69 10.89
C TYR A 135 10.51 -9.78 11.87
N LYS A 136 10.72 -8.78 12.73
CA LYS A 136 11.77 -8.75 13.74
C LYS A 136 11.30 -8.09 15.05
N PRO A 137 11.91 -8.41 16.21
CA PRO A 137 11.47 -7.91 17.51
C PRO A 137 12.08 -6.53 17.84
N VAL A 138 12.08 -5.60 16.89
CA VAL A 138 12.50 -4.21 17.08
C VAL A 138 11.33 -3.28 16.87
N ASP A 139 11.45 -2.07 17.43
CA ASP A 139 10.40 -1.06 17.33
C ASP A 139 10.54 -0.33 15.99
N PHE A 140 9.55 -0.49 15.13
CA PHE A 140 9.40 0.18 13.86
C PHE A 140 7.91 0.18 13.47
N PRO A 141 7.44 1.05 12.58
CA PRO A 141 6.06 1.01 12.11
C PRO A 141 5.73 -0.36 11.50
N SER A 142 4.97 -1.18 12.24
CA SER A 142 4.75 -2.58 11.86
C SER A 142 3.50 -3.17 12.50
N PHE A 143 3.00 -4.24 11.88
CA PHE A 143 1.84 -4.98 12.33
C PHE A 143 2.14 -6.47 12.42
N THR A 144 1.68 -7.14 13.46
CA THR A 144 1.46 -8.59 13.37
C THR A 144 0.33 -8.87 12.39
N GLN A 145 0.16 -10.13 11.95
CA GLN A 145 -0.96 -10.47 11.07
C GLN A 145 -2.31 -10.15 11.73
N ASP A 146 -2.46 -10.43 13.02
CA ASP A 146 -3.69 -10.15 13.77
C ASP A 146 -3.93 -8.64 13.92
N ASP A 147 -2.88 -7.85 14.21
CA ASP A 147 -3.00 -6.39 14.31
C ASP A 147 -3.42 -5.76 12.97
N GLY A 148 -2.82 -6.22 11.86
CA GLY A 148 -3.17 -5.74 10.53
C GLY A 148 -4.61 -6.08 10.13
N ILE A 149 -5.10 -7.27 10.53
CA ILE A 149 -6.50 -7.65 10.32
C ILE A 149 -7.42 -6.73 11.14
N ASN A 150 -7.15 -6.56 12.44
CA ASN A 150 -7.97 -5.75 13.34
C ASN A 150 -8.00 -4.27 12.91
N PHE A 151 -6.84 -3.76 12.47
CA PHE A 151 -6.72 -2.37 12.00
C PHE A 151 -7.63 -2.09 10.80
N LEU A 152 -7.60 -2.95 9.78
CA LEU A 152 -8.37 -2.75 8.56
C LEU A 152 -9.83 -3.20 8.68
N GLU A 153 -10.15 -4.18 9.55
CA GLU A 153 -11.52 -4.68 9.71
C GLU A 153 -12.50 -3.60 10.16
N SER A 154 -12.02 -2.64 10.94
CA SER A 154 -12.81 -1.50 11.43
C SER A 154 -12.98 -0.36 10.41
N LYS A 155 -12.29 -0.41 9.27
CA LYS A 155 -12.28 0.70 8.31
C LYS A 155 -13.42 0.58 7.31
N PRO A 156 -14.08 1.69 6.97
CA PRO A 156 -15.12 1.69 5.95
C PRO A 156 -14.51 1.46 4.56
N LYS A 157 -15.36 1.10 3.61
CA LYS A 157 -14.98 0.92 2.20
C LYS A 157 -14.46 2.22 1.58
N VAL A 158 -13.43 2.09 0.74
CA VAL A 158 -12.84 3.17 -0.04
C VAL A 158 -12.67 2.76 -1.52
N ASP A 159 -12.28 3.70 -2.35
CA ASP A 159 -11.99 3.46 -3.78
C ASP A 159 -10.51 3.05 -3.97
N ILE A 160 -9.60 3.64 -3.21
CA ILE A 160 -8.17 3.35 -3.28
C ILE A 160 -7.65 3.03 -1.88
N LEU A 161 -6.97 1.90 -1.75
CA LEU A 161 -6.15 1.57 -0.59
C LEU A 161 -4.69 1.87 -0.92
N VAL A 162 -4.04 2.72 -0.13
CA VAL A 162 -2.59 2.95 -0.21
C VAL A 162 -1.91 2.40 1.04
N THR A 163 -0.88 1.58 0.86
CA THR A 163 -0.17 0.95 1.97
C THR A 163 1.33 1.05 1.76
N HIS A 164 2.12 0.98 2.82
CA HIS A 164 3.55 0.77 2.62
C HIS A 164 3.81 -0.67 2.19
N ASP A 165 3.37 -1.66 2.99
CA ASP A 165 3.53 -3.08 2.66
C ASP A 165 2.46 -3.56 1.67
N LYS A 166 2.70 -4.70 1.05
CA LYS A 166 1.80 -5.34 0.09
C LYS A 166 0.75 -6.24 0.75
N LYS A 167 -0.18 -6.73 -0.05
CA LYS A 167 -1.04 -7.85 0.32
C LYS A 167 -0.21 -9.10 0.63
N PHE A 168 -0.76 -10.01 1.43
CA PHE A 168 -0.10 -11.24 1.81
C PHE A 168 0.29 -12.10 0.59
N ASP A 169 1.52 -12.62 0.63
CA ASP A 169 2.08 -13.49 -0.39
C ASP A 169 2.78 -14.68 0.26
N CYS A 170 2.18 -15.86 0.17
CA CYS A 170 2.75 -17.06 0.77
C CYS A 170 4.02 -17.57 0.06
N GLU A 171 4.31 -17.13 -1.15
CA GLU A 171 5.57 -17.46 -1.83
C GLU A 171 6.77 -16.80 -1.14
N LYS A 172 6.52 -15.72 -0.42
CA LYS A 172 7.51 -14.96 0.34
C LYS A 172 7.64 -15.40 1.81
N LEU A 173 7.09 -16.53 2.24
CA LEU A 173 7.21 -17.00 3.63
C LEU A 173 8.66 -17.26 4.09
N LYS A 174 9.58 -17.53 3.16
CA LYS A 174 11.02 -17.63 3.45
C LYS A 174 11.72 -16.28 3.53
N ASP A 175 11.05 -15.24 3.13
CA ASP A 175 11.47 -13.84 3.20
C ASP A 175 10.40 -13.05 3.97
N PRO A 176 10.39 -13.17 5.30
CA PRO A 176 9.32 -12.62 6.13
C PRO A 176 9.22 -11.09 6.04
N ALA A 177 10.29 -10.41 5.67
CA ALA A 177 10.25 -8.96 5.48
C ALA A 177 9.30 -8.53 4.36
N HIS A 178 9.13 -9.36 3.33
CA HIS A 178 8.32 -9.07 2.14
C HIS A 178 7.12 -9.99 1.96
N GLN A 179 6.67 -10.67 3.04
CA GLN A 179 5.50 -11.56 2.92
C GLN A 179 4.16 -10.82 2.85
N GLY A 180 4.11 -9.54 3.26
CA GLY A 180 2.89 -8.75 3.27
C GLY A 180 1.91 -9.10 4.40
N LEU A 181 0.75 -8.43 4.38
CA LEU A 181 -0.26 -8.51 5.44
C LEU A 181 -1.57 -9.15 4.97
N ILE A 182 -2.04 -10.16 5.71
CA ILE A 182 -3.34 -10.82 5.48
C ILE A 182 -4.49 -9.81 5.61
N GLY A 183 -4.37 -8.86 6.54
CA GLY A 183 -5.36 -7.79 6.73
C GLY A 183 -5.60 -7.00 5.45
N ILE A 184 -4.53 -6.69 4.70
CA ILE A 184 -4.63 -5.99 3.39
C ILE A 184 -5.39 -6.86 2.39
N THR A 185 -5.03 -8.14 2.26
CA THR A 185 -5.75 -9.09 1.37
C THR A 185 -7.24 -9.14 1.71
N ASN A 186 -7.57 -9.36 2.99
CA ASN A 186 -8.96 -9.46 3.45
C ASN A 186 -9.75 -8.19 3.16
N TYR A 187 -9.17 -7.04 3.44
CA TYR A 187 -9.83 -5.75 3.23
C TYR A 187 -10.11 -5.49 1.75
N ILE A 188 -9.15 -5.78 0.87
CA ILE A 188 -9.31 -5.64 -0.59
C ILE A 188 -10.49 -6.47 -1.09
N PHE A 189 -10.55 -7.75 -0.72
CA PHE A 189 -11.62 -8.64 -1.19
C PHE A 189 -12.98 -8.33 -0.55
N LYS A 190 -13.04 -8.19 0.78
CA LYS A 190 -14.27 -7.93 1.52
C LYS A 190 -14.95 -6.64 1.07
N ASN A 191 -14.18 -5.59 0.84
CA ASN A 191 -14.69 -4.27 0.46
C ASN A 191 -14.71 -4.04 -1.06
N LYS A 192 -14.27 -5.04 -1.87
CA LYS A 192 -14.25 -4.96 -3.34
C LYS A 192 -13.47 -3.76 -3.84
N ILE A 193 -12.29 -3.53 -3.25
CA ILE A 193 -11.44 -2.36 -3.54
C ILE A 193 -10.97 -2.41 -5.00
N PRO A 194 -11.23 -1.39 -5.82
CA PRO A 194 -10.81 -1.38 -7.22
C PRO A 194 -9.31 -1.17 -7.40
N VAL A 195 -8.66 -0.41 -6.52
CA VAL A 195 -7.25 -0.05 -6.67
C VAL A 195 -6.48 -0.21 -5.35
N HIS A 196 -5.34 -0.88 -5.40
CA HIS A 196 -4.36 -0.98 -4.32
C HIS A 196 -3.00 -0.48 -4.80
N ILE A 197 -2.37 0.42 -4.03
CA ILE A 197 -1.06 1.00 -4.34
C ILE A 197 -0.14 0.77 -3.14
N HIS A 198 1.05 0.24 -3.35
CA HIS A 198 2.00 -0.04 -2.28
C HIS A 198 3.46 0.17 -2.70
N GLY A 199 4.37 0.24 -1.74
CA GLY A 199 5.83 0.26 -1.88
C GLY A 199 6.48 -1.02 -1.37
N HIS A 200 7.54 -0.85 -0.58
CA HIS A 200 8.25 -1.80 0.27
C HIS A 200 9.04 -2.91 -0.44
N ILE A 201 8.56 -3.47 -1.53
CA ILE A 201 9.21 -4.63 -2.15
C ILE A 201 10.28 -4.27 -3.19
N HIS A 202 10.48 -2.98 -3.48
CA HIS A 202 11.46 -2.43 -4.42
C HIS A 202 11.37 -3.00 -5.86
N GLU A 203 10.22 -3.57 -6.21
CA GLU A 203 9.94 -4.13 -7.54
C GLU A 203 8.73 -3.40 -8.14
N PRO A 204 8.91 -2.46 -9.08
CA PRO A 204 7.77 -1.74 -9.67
C PRO A 204 7.00 -2.62 -10.64
N TYR A 205 5.68 -2.69 -10.47
CA TYR A 205 4.78 -3.38 -11.41
C TYR A 205 3.36 -2.81 -11.37
N THR A 206 2.58 -3.18 -12.38
CA THR A 206 1.13 -3.05 -12.39
C THR A 206 0.53 -4.38 -12.82
N LYS A 207 -0.39 -4.92 -12.04
CA LYS A 207 -1.08 -6.17 -12.36
C LYS A 207 -2.53 -6.15 -11.88
N LYS A 208 -3.37 -7.02 -12.46
CA LYS A 208 -4.71 -7.29 -11.92
C LYS A 208 -4.68 -8.51 -11.00
N MET A 209 -5.28 -8.36 -9.83
CA MET A 209 -5.57 -9.49 -8.95
C MET A 209 -6.73 -10.31 -9.51
N ILE A 210 -6.91 -11.55 -8.99
CA ILE A 210 -7.96 -12.46 -9.49
C ILE A 210 -9.39 -11.93 -9.29
N ASN A 211 -9.61 -11.02 -8.34
CA ASN A 211 -10.90 -10.34 -8.14
C ASN A 211 -11.07 -9.10 -9.03
N GLY A 212 -10.08 -8.75 -9.85
CA GLY A 212 -10.12 -7.58 -10.73
C GLY A 212 -9.54 -6.29 -10.15
N THR A 213 -9.13 -6.26 -8.86
CA THR A 213 -8.38 -5.13 -8.27
C THR A 213 -7.12 -4.86 -9.08
N THR A 214 -6.86 -3.60 -9.45
CA THR A 214 -5.58 -3.22 -10.03
C THR A 214 -4.60 -2.91 -8.91
N GLU A 215 -3.49 -3.65 -8.87
CA GLU A 215 -2.41 -3.49 -7.89
C GLU A 215 -1.22 -2.80 -8.54
N TYR A 216 -0.74 -1.73 -7.92
CA TYR A 216 0.45 -0.98 -8.30
C TYR A 216 1.50 -1.11 -7.22
N SER A 217 2.69 -1.60 -7.59
CA SER A 217 3.88 -1.54 -6.75
C SER A 217 4.77 -0.41 -7.22
N ILE A 218 5.18 0.45 -6.31
CA ILE A 218 5.97 1.66 -6.60
C ILE A 218 7.34 1.51 -5.93
N PHE A 219 8.38 1.87 -6.69
CA PHE A 219 9.74 2.06 -6.20
C PHE A 219 10.29 3.36 -6.81
N GLY A 220 10.70 4.30 -5.97
CA GLY A 220 11.02 5.66 -6.38
C GLY A 220 9.77 6.54 -6.52
N TYR A 221 9.40 6.92 -7.73
CA TYR A 221 8.23 7.78 -7.96
C TYR A 221 7.53 7.49 -9.29
N GLY A 222 6.24 7.79 -9.35
CA GLY A 222 5.45 7.57 -10.55
C GLY A 222 4.13 8.33 -10.59
N ILE A 223 3.65 8.61 -11.80
CA ILE A 223 2.29 9.11 -12.03
C ILE A 223 1.38 7.94 -12.36
N ILE A 224 0.32 7.79 -11.57
CA ILE A 224 -0.75 6.81 -11.80
C ILE A 224 -2.00 7.56 -12.23
N LYS A 225 -2.50 7.24 -13.42
CA LYS A 225 -3.79 7.74 -13.90
C LYS A 225 -4.82 6.63 -13.77
N ILE A 226 -5.85 6.89 -13.00
CA ILE A 226 -6.97 5.97 -12.79
C ILE A 226 -8.20 6.60 -13.41
N ASP A 227 -8.83 5.88 -14.30
CA ASP A 227 -10.04 6.29 -14.99
C ASP A 227 -11.14 5.21 -14.90
N ASN A 228 -12.33 5.54 -15.37
CA ASN A 228 -13.52 4.67 -15.30
C ASN A 228 -13.41 3.39 -16.17
N SER A 229 -12.30 3.19 -16.90
CA SER A 229 -12.08 2.00 -17.72
C SER A 229 -11.42 0.84 -16.97
N LEU A 230 -11.01 1.09 -15.70
CA LEU A 230 -10.38 0.11 -14.80
C LEU A 230 -11.39 -0.79 -14.07
#